data_0284298e6ffe113972b3db79dff09dbd
#
_entry.id   0284298e6ffe113972b3db79dff09dbd
#
_cell.length_a   1.000
_cell.length_b   1.000
_cell.length_c   1.000
_cell.angle_alpha   90.00
_cell.angle_beta   90.00
_cell.angle_gamma   90.00
#
_symmetry.space_group_name_H-M   'P 1'
#
loop_
_entity.id
_entity.type
_entity.pdbx_description
1 polymer ?
#
loop_
_entity_poly.entity_id
_entity_poly.type
_entity_poly.pdbx_seq_one_letter_code
_entity_poly.pdbx_strand_id
1 'polypeptide(L)'
;MLTITTKNFENDVLRADKPVLVDFWAQWCPYCRRIAPAFDKVGEQYADTLIAGKINYDEEPQLIQRFGIDTIPTLMLFKDGEALGSIVAPGSKAAIETFITKTLSQ
;
A
#
# COMPACT_ATOMS: atom_id res chain seq x y z
N MET A 1 -2.80 10.28 5.68
CA MET A 1 -2.93 9.07 4.81
C MET A 1 -3.25 9.53 3.40
N LEU A 2 -2.42 9.15 2.44
CA LEU A 2 -2.57 9.57 1.05
C LEU A 2 -3.69 8.79 0.37
N THR A 3 -4.60 9.48 -0.29
CA THR A 3 -5.58 8.83 -1.15
C THR A 3 -5.00 8.79 -2.56
N ILE A 4 -4.79 7.58 -3.07
CA ILE A 4 -4.15 7.37 -4.37
C ILE A 4 -5.21 7.03 -5.41
N THR A 5 -5.15 7.74 -6.53
CA THR A 5 -6.07 7.56 -7.65
C THR A 5 -5.28 7.37 -8.93
N THR A 6 -5.97 6.98 -9.99
CA THR A 6 -5.35 6.89 -11.31
C THR A 6 -4.74 8.23 -11.71
N LYS A 7 -5.34 9.34 -11.30
CA LYS A 7 -4.86 10.68 -11.67
C LYS A 7 -3.56 11.06 -10.99
N ASN A 8 -3.40 10.70 -9.70
CA ASN A 8 -2.22 11.12 -8.95
C ASN A 8 -1.16 10.04 -8.81
N PHE A 9 -1.43 8.83 -9.32
CA PHE A 9 -0.54 7.69 -9.08
C PHE A 9 0.88 7.95 -9.57
N GLU A 10 1.05 8.42 -10.78
CA GLU A 10 2.40 8.65 -11.31
C GLU A 10 3.15 9.70 -10.49
N ASN A 11 2.50 10.81 -10.20
CA ASN A 11 3.15 11.91 -9.51
C ASN A 11 3.41 11.62 -8.04
N ASP A 12 2.41 11.03 -7.35
CA ASP A 12 2.48 10.86 -5.90
C ASP A 12 3.07 9.52 -5.47
N VAL A 13 3.14 8.54 -6.36
CA VAL A 13 3.71 7.23 -6.05
C VAL A 13 4.99 6.98 -6.84
N LEU A 14 4.92 7.01 -8.15
CA LEU A 14 6.08 6.66 -8.97
C LEU A 14 7.21 7.69 -8.90
N ARG A 15 6.88 8.96 -8.71
CA ARG A 15 7.87 10.04 -8.61
C ARG A 15 8.18 10.43 -7.17
N ALA A 16 7.64 9.72 -6.20
CA ALA A 16 7.92 10.02 -4.79
C ALA A 16 9.40 9.81 -4.49
N ASP A 17 9.94 10.67 -3.62
CA ASP A 17 11.34 10.58 -3.21
C ASP A 17 11.54 9.65 -2.00
N LYS A 18 10.46 9.10 -1.47
CA LYS A 18 10.47 8.09 -0.41
C LYS A 18 9.76 6.85 -0.89
N PRO A 19 10.02 5.69 -0.28
CA PRO A 19 9.19 4.51 -0.56
C PRO A 19 7.74 4.79 -0.24
N VAL A 20 6.83 4.21 -1.02
CA VAL A 20 5.39 4.36 -0.83
C VAL A 20 4.78 2.99 -0.56
N LEU A 21 4.16 2.86 0.60
CA LEU A 21 3.42 1.64 0.98
C LEU A 21 1.97 1.84 0.64
N VAL A 22 1.45 1.01 -0.26
CA VAL A 22 0.10 1.14 -0.80
C VAL A 22 -0.77 0.01 -0.29
N ASP A 23 -1.96 0.34 0.20
CA ASP A 23 -2.99 -0.61 0.61
C ASP A 23 -4.12 -0.62 -0.42
N PHE A 24 -4.25 -1.72 -1.16
CA PHE A 24 -5.39 -1.93 -2.04
C PHE A 24 -6.53 -2.50 -1.20
N TRP A 25 -7.61 -1.75 -1.07
CA TRP A 25 -8.69 -2.06 -0.14
C TRP A 25 -10.06 -1.78 -0.75
N ALA A 26 -11.11 -2.24 -0.08
CA ALA A 26 -12.48 -1.89 -0.45
C ALA A 26 -13.33 -1.76 0.81
N GLN A 27 -14.36 -0.93 0.73
CA GLN A 27 -15.24 -0.68 1.87
C GLN A 27 -16.00 -1.93 2.29
N TRP A 28 -16.36 -2.78 1.34
CA TRP A 28 -17.11 -4.01 1.62
C TRP A 28 -16.25 -5.15 2.17
N CYS A 29 -14.95 -4.97 2.23
CA CYS A 29 -14.01 -6.02 2.60
C CYS A 29 -13.81 -6.04 4.12
N PRO A 30 -14.30 -7.06 4.85
CA PRO A 30 -14.18 -7.07 6.32
C PRO A 30 -12.73 -7.09 6.79
N TYR A 31 -11.87 -7.88 6.14
CA TYR A 31 -10.47 -7.96 6.56
C TYR A 31 -9.72 -6.67 6.28
N CYS A 32 -10.08 -5.96 5.21
CA CYS A 32 -9.49 -4.64 4.93
C CYS A 32 -9.78 -3.68 6.09
N ARG A 33 -11.01 -3.70 6.60
CA ARG A 33 -11.38 -2.85 7.74
C ARG A 33 -10.66 -3.30 9.01
N ARG A 34 -10.47 -4.61 9.18
CA ARG A 34 -9.79 -5.15 10.35
C ARG A 34 -8.33 -4.71 10.43
N ILE A 35 -7.62 -4.72 9.31
CA ILE A 35 -6.18 -4.38 9.28
C ILE A 35 -5.94 -2.87 9.18
N ALA A 36 -6.97 -2.07 8.89
CA ALA A 36 -6.81 -0.64 8.67
C ALA A 36 -6.16 0.10 9.85
N PRO A 37 -6.54 -0.15 11.12
CA PRO A 37 -5.87 0.54 12.23
C PRO A 37 -4.38 0.23 12.30
N ALA A 38 -3.98 -1.02 12.04
CA ALA A 38 -2.58 -1.40 12.04
C ALA A 38 -1.83 -0.72 10.90
N PHE A 39 -2.42 -0.67 9.72
CA PHE A 39 -1.84 0.00 8.56
C PHE A 39 -1.68 1.50 8.83
N ASP A 40 -2.69 2.14 9.40
CA ASP A 40 -2.66 3.56 9.72
C ASP A 40 -1.55 3.87 10.73
N LYS A 41 -1.37 3.01 11.74
CA LYS A 41 -0.30 3.17 12.71
C LYS A 41 1.08 3.06 12.07
N VAL A 42 1.26 2.11 11.16
CA VAL A 42 2.52 1.99 10.42
C VAL A 42 2.78 3.28 9.65
N GLY A 43 1.78 3.82 8.97
CA GLY A 43 1.93 5.08 8.25
C GLY A 43 2.38 6.23 9.14
N GLU A 44 1.83 6.32 10.35
CA GLU A 44 2.23 7.35 11.31
C GLU A 44 3.65 7.14 11.83
N GLN A 45 3.97 5.91 12.22
CA GLN A 45 5.25 5.61 12.85
C GLN A 45 6.43 5.70 11.88
N TYR A 46 6.18 5.43 10.61
CA TYR A 46 7.23 5.44 9.60
C TYR A 46 7.17 6.68 8.68
N ALA A 47 6.46 7.73 9.10
CA ALA A 47 6.24 8.90 8.26
C ALA A 47 7.54 9.61 7.82
N ASP A 48 8.62 9.47 8.59
CA ASP A 48 9.90 10.04 8.21
C ASP A 48 10.61 9.27 7.10
N THR A 49 10.28 7.99 6.93
CA THR A 49 11.01 7.10 6.03
C THR A 49 10.17 6.62 4.85
N LEU A 50 8.84 6.63 4.96
CA LEU A 50 7.98 6.20 3.86
C LEU A 50 6.67 6.98 3.87
N ILE A 51 5.97 6.90 2.75
CA ILE A 51 4.63 7.46 2.57
C ILE A 51 3.66 6.30 2.55
N ALA A 52 2.56 6.39 3.32
CA ALA A 52 1.51 5.38 3.27
C ALA A 52 0.29 5.94 2.54
N GLY A 53 -0.30 5.14 1.70
CA GLY A 53 -1.48 5.54 0.94
C GLY A 53 -2.39 4.37 0.64
N LYS A 54 -3.59 4.69 0.18
CA LYS A 54 -4.62 3.69 -0.09
C LYS A 54 -5.19 3.86 -1.49
N ILE A 55 -5.44 2.72 -2.15
CA ILE A 55 -6.13 2.67 -3.45
C ILE A 55 -7.42 1.90 -3.24
N ASN A 56 -8.55 2.52 -3.57
CA ASN A 56 -9.85 1.88 -3.48
C ASN A 56 -10.04 0.95 -4.68
N TYR A 57 -10.21 -0.34 -4.40
CA TYR A 57 -10.35 -1.38 -5.41
C TYR A 57 -11.49 -1.09 -6.40
N ASP A 58 -12.61 -0.59 -5.89
CA ASP A 58 -13.80 -0.36 -6.72
C ASP A 58 -13.71 0.91 -7.55
N GLU A 59 -12.96 1.91 -7.08
CA GLU A 59 -12.90 3.21 -7.70
C GLU A 59 -11.78 3.38 -8.71
N GLU A 60 -10.74 2.52 -8.63
CA GLU A 60 -9.56 2.68 -9.48
C GLU A 60 -9.28 1.41 -10.29
N PRO A 61 -10.20 1.00 -11.18
CA PRO A 61 -10.04 -0.27 -11.91
C PRO A 61 -8.80 -0.32 -12.78
N GLN A 62 -8.31 0.82 -13.29
CA GLN A 62 -7.10 0.83 -14.11
C GLN A 62 -5.87 0.43 -13.30
N LEU A 63 -5.78 0.89 -12.04
CA LEU A 63 -4.66 0.53 -11.18
C LEU A 63 -4.74 -0.93 -10.75
N ILE A 64 -5.96 -1.40 -10.46
CA ILE A 64 -6.20 -2.79 -10.10
C ILE A 64 -5.73 -3.71 -11.23
N GLN A 65 -6.09 -3.38 -12.47
CA GLN A 65 -5.71 -4.17 -13.63
C GLN A 65 -4.20 -4.09 -13.88
N ARG A 66 -3.64 -2.88 -13.76
CA ARG A 66 -2.21 -2.66 -14.01
C ARG A 66 -1.32 -3.51 -13.11
N PHE A 67 -1.70 -3.66 -11.84
CA PHE A 67 -0.89 -4.42 -10.88
C PHE A 67 -1.42 -5.82 -10.61
N GLY A 68 -2.47 -6.25 -11.34
CA GLY A 68 -2.98 -7.60 -11.23
C GLY A 68 -3.53 -7.95 -9.87
N ILE A 69 -4.22 -7.01 -9.22
CA ILE A 69 -4.75 -7.23 -7.88
C ILE A 69 -6.01 -8.08 -7.97
N ASP A 70 -5.94 -9.31 -7.48
CA ASP A 70 -7.08 -10.22 -7.47
C ASP A 70 -7.58 -10.57 -6.07
N THR A 71 -6.86 -10.17 -5.05
CA THR A 71 -7.22 -10.44 -3.65
C THR A 71 -6.93 -9.19 -2.83
N ILE A 72 -7.85 -8.79 -1.97
CA ILE A 72 -7.67 -7.65 -1.08
C ILE A 72 -7.89 -8.08 0.37
N PRO A 73 -7.21 -7.44 1.34
CA PRO A 73 -6.24 -6.38 1.13
C PRO A 73 -4.91 -6.91 0.57
N THR A 74 -4.31 -6.16 -0.33
CA THR A 74 -2.94 -6.40 -0.79
C THR A 74 -2.15 -5.14 -0.49
N LEU A 75 -1.01 -5.30 0.18
CA LEU A 75 -0.08 -4.19 0.38
C LEU A 75 1.05 -4.32 -0.63
N MET A 76 1.42 -3.22 -1.24
CA MET A 76 2.49 -3.19 -2.23
C MET A 76 3.44 -2.04 -1.91
N LEU A 77 4.73 -2.30 -2.00
CA LEU A 77 5.74 -1.29 -1.70
C LEU A 77 6.41 -0.83 -2.98
N PHE A 78 6.39 0.48 -3.19
CA PHE A 78 7.01 1.12 -4.35
C PHE A 78 8.23 1.91 -3.91
N LYS A 79 9.26 1.92 -4.76
CA LYS A 79 10.44 2.73 -4.55
C LYS A 79 11.08 3.03 -5.89
N ASP A 80 11.49 4.27 -6.09
CA ASP A 80 12.19 4.71 -7.31
C ASP A 80 11.42 4.34 -8.59
N GLY A 81 10.10 4.49 -8.55
CA GLY A 81 9.24 4.25 -9.70
C GLY A 81 8.88 2.80 -9.96
N GLU A 82 9.22 1.87 -9.05
CA GLU A 82 9.00 0.45 -9.26
C GLU A 82 8.31 -0.21 -8.08
N ALA A 83 7.47 -1.21 -8.36
CA ALA A 83 6.91 -2.07 -7.32
C ALA A 83 7.98 -3.08 -6.91
N LEU A 84 8.38 -3.05 -5.64
CA LEU A 84 9.41 -3.93 -5.12
C LEU A 84 8.88 -5.26 -4.60
N GLY A 85 7.64 -5.29 -4.14
CA GLY A 85 7.05 -6.51 -3.59
C GLY A 85 5.66 -6.25 -3.08
N SER A 86 4.97 -7.34 -2.72
CA SER A 86 3.61 -7.25 -2.19
C SER A 86 3.37 -8.36 -1.18
N ILE A 87 2.34 -8.12 -0.34
CA ILE A 87 1.88 -9.11 0.64
C ILE A 87 0.37 -9.05 0.69
N VAL A 88 -0.27 -10.23 0.74
CA VAL A 88 -1.73 -10.35 0.78
C VAL A 88 -2.16 -10.59 2.23
N ALA A 89 -3.15 -9.81 2.68
CA ALA A 89 -3.82 -10.01 3.96
C ALA A 89 -2.85 -10.22 5.14
N PRO A 90 -1.94 -9.25 5.40
CA PRO A 90 -1.01 -9.42 6.52
C PRO A 90 -1.78 -9.58 7.83
N GLY A 91 -1.29 -10.44 8.72
CA GLY A 91 -2.02 -10.83 9.92
C GLY A 91 -1.93 -9.85 11.07
N SER A 92 -1.01 -8.90 11.02
CA SER A 92 -0.75 -8.00 12.16
C SER A 92 0.09 -6.81 11.72
N LYS A 93 0.19 -5.82 12.62
CA LYS A 93 1.11 -4.70 12.44
C LYS A 93 2.56 -5.19 12.29
N ALA A 94 2.94 -6.18 13.10
CA ALA A 94 4.29 -6.75 13.03
C ALA A 94 4.56 -7.38 11.66
N ALA A 95 3.58 -8.04 11.08
CA ALA A 95 3.71 -8.62 9.74
C ALA A 95 3.93 -7.55 8.68
N ILE A 96 3.24 -6.42 8.81
CA ILE A 96 3.42 -5.28 7.91
C ILE A 96 4.85 -4.73 8.04
N GLU A 97 5.31 -4.55 9.27
CA GLU A 97 6.66 -4.03 9.53
C GLU A 97 7.73 -4.97 8.98
N THR A 98 7.56 -6.28 9.16
CA THR A 98 8.49 -7.28 8.63
C THR A 98 8.53 -7.22 7.10
N PHE A 99 7.37 -7.08 6.47
CA PHE A 99 7.29 -6.94 5.01
C PHE A 99 8.08 -5.72 4.54
N ILE A 100 7.89 -4.57 5.20
CA ILE A 100 8.61 -3.34 4.85
C ILE A 100 10.11 -3.54 4.96
N THR A 101 10.57 -4.05 6.09
CA THR A 101 11.99 -4.22 6.39
C THR A 101 12.65 -5.17 5.38
N LYS A 102 12.03 -6.31 5.13
CA LYS A 102 12.58 -7.28 4.18
C LYS A 102 12.60 -6.75 2.76
N THR A 103 11.53 -6.07 2.36
CA THR A 103 11.42 -5.57 0.99
C THR A 103 12.43 -4.46 0.72
N LEU A 104 12.61 -3.55 1.68
CA LEU A 104 13.56 -2.44 1.51
C LEU A 104 15.02 -2.86 1.64
N SER A 105 15.31 -4.01 2.23
CA SER A 105 16.69 -4.48 2.38
C SER A 105 17.19 -5.34 1.21
N GLN A 106 16.36 -5.51 0.20
CA GLN A 106 16.75 -6.24 -1.01
C GLN A 106 17.65 -5.44 -1.92
#